data_d96f4e1ad14df9c82f04a0a468f496b2
#
_entry.id   d96f4e1ad14df9c82f04a0a468f496b2
#
_cell.length_a   1.000
_cell.length_b   1.000
_cell.length_c   1.000
_cell.angle_alpha   90.00
_cell.angle_beta   90.00
_cell.angle_gamma   90.00
#
_symmetry.space_group_name_H-M   'P 1'
#
loop_
_entity.id
_entity.type
_entity.pdbx_description
1 polymer ?
#
loop_
_entity_poly.entity_id
_entity_poly.type
_entity_poly.pdbx_seq_one_letter_code
_entity_poly.pdbx_strand_id
1 'polypeptide(L)'
;EALSMAQAKEIVEKKQGQLDFTLEQNGKNLSGGQRQRLTIARALIKNPEILILDDSASALDFATDAALRKSLHTLSHKTTTFLVSQRSSSIRQADLILVLDDGTLAGQGTHEELLKSCAPYREIFFSQFPDERKKYDAMQNTGELPAKGKEANS
;
A
#
# COMPACT_ATOMS: atom_id res chain seq x y z
N GLU A 1 -8.62 -18.72 1.00
CA GLU A 1 -9.00 -17.31 1.00
C GLU A 1 -7.79 -16.41 1.29
N ALA A 2 -7.13 -16.50 2.46
CA ALA A 2 -5.98 -15.65 2.84
C ALA A 2 -4.83 -15.65 1.84
N LEU A 3 -4.49 -16.80 1.24
CA LEU A 3 -3.47 -16.90 0.19
C LEU A 3 -3.84 -16.11 -1.07
N SER A 4 -5.12 -16.16 -1.47
CA SER A 4 -5.59 -15.41 -2.64
C SER A 4 -5.56 -13.91 -2.38
N MET A 5 -5.98 -13.47 -1.20
CA MET A 5 -5.96 -12.07 -0.78
C MET A 5 -4.53 -11.52 -0.73
N ALA A 6 -3.59 -12.30 -0.21
CA ALA A 6 -2.17 -11.95 -0.15
C ALA A 6 -1.43 -12.11 -1.50
N GLN A 7 -2.11 -12.44 -2.58
CA GLN A 7 -1.51 -12.73 -3.90
C GLN A 7 -0.46 -13.87 -3.83
N ALA A 8 -0.67 -14.83 -2.92
CA ALA A 8 0.30 -15.89 -2.60
C ALA A 8 -0.14 -17.29 -3.09
N LYS A 9 -1.35 -17.42 -3.65
CA LYS A 9 -1.92 -18.72 -4.05
C LYS A 9 -1.02 -19.46 -5.03
N GLU A 10 -0.60 -18.81 -6.10
CA GLU A 10 0.28 -19.41 -7.11
C GLU A 10 1.64 -19.86 -6.56
N ILE A 11 2.15 -19.16 -5.51
CA ILE A 11 3.42 -19.54 -4.89
C ILE A 11 3.31 -20.93 -4.29
N VAL A 12 2.21 -21.18 -3.60
CA VAL A 12 1.96 -22.47 -2.95
C VAL A 12 1.64 -23.55 -3.98
N GLU A 13 0.80 -23.27 -4.97
CA GLU A 13 0.40 -24.23 -6.01
C GLU A 13 1.58 -24.73 -6.86
N LYS A 14 2.59 -23.88 -7.07
CA LYS A 14 3.82 -24.23 -7.82
C LYS A 14 4.84 -25.03 -6.99
N LYS A 15 4.65 -25.17 -5.69
CA LYS A 15 5.58 -25.95 -4.84
C LYS A 15 5.16 -27.42 -4.77
N GLN A 16 6.16 -28.31 -4.79
CA GLN A 16 5.93 -29.74 -4.58
C GLN A 16 5.41 -29.95 -3.15
N GLY A 17 4.27 -30.62 -3.01
CA GLY A 17 3.57 -30.77 -1.72
C GLY A 17 2.69 -29.58 -1.34
N GLN A 18 2.67 -28.50 -2.12
CA GLN A 18 1.81 -27.34 -1.91
C GLN A 18 1.89 -26.77 -0.48
N LEU A 19 0.82 -26.91 0.32
CA LEU A 19 0.78 -26.44 1.70
C LEU A 19 1.73 -27.21 2.63
N ASP A 20 2.07 -28.45 2.28
CA ASP A 20 2.99 -29.29 3.04
C ASP A 20 4.46 -29.07 2.62
N PHE A 21 4.72 -28.13 1.70
CA PHE A 21 6.06 -27.77 1.29
C PHE A 21 6.90 -27.30 2.48
N THR A 22 8.04 -27.96 2.71
CA THR A 22 8.94 -27.60 3.81
C THR A 22 9.67 -26.31 3.53
N LEU A 23 9.46 -25.32 4.39
CA LEU A 23 10.22 -24.07 4.36
C LEU A 23 11.54 -24.24 5.09
N GLU A 24 12.63 -23.80 4.46
CA GLU A 24 13.92 -23.68 5.12
C GLU A 24 13.90 -22.56 6.17
N GLN A 25 14.89 -22.61 7.07
CA GLN A 25 15.05 -21.59 8.09
C GLN A 25 15.04 -20.18 7.48
N ASN A 26 14.20 -19.29 8.01
CA ASN A 26 13.97 -17.92 7.51
C ASN A 26 13.43 -17.87 6.06
N GLY A 27 12.87 -18.96 5.54
CA GLY A 27 12.31 -19.02 4.20
C GLY A 27 13.36 -18.80 3.10
N LYS A 28 14.59 -19.29 3.27
CA LYS A 28 15.69 -19.12 2.29
C LYS A 28 15.38 -19.69 0.91
N ASN A 29 14.50 -20.68 0.83
CA ASN A 29 14.02 -21.28 -0.42
C ASN A 29 12.84 -20.52 -1.06
N LEU A 30 12.59 -19.27 -0.62
CA LEU A 30 11.61 -18.34 -1.18
C LEU A 30 12.29 -17.04 -1.59
N SER A 31 11.78 -16.39 -2.65
CA SER A 31 12.17 -15.02 -2.96
C SER A 31 11.65 -14.03 -1.89
N GLY A 32 12.22 -12.82 -1.83
CA GLY A 32 11.78 -11.79 -0.90
C GLY A 32 10.28 -11.49 -1.00
N GLY A 33 9.78 -11.28 -2.22
CA GLY A 33 8.36 -11.01 -2.46
C GLY A 33 7.46 -12.23 -2.16
N GLN A 34 7.93 -13.45 -2.41
CA GLN A 34 7.19 -14.68 -2.02
C GLN A 34 7.06 -14.76 -0.50
N ARG A 35 8.15 -14.53 0.21
CA ARG A 35 8.18 -14.54 1.68
C ARG A 35 7.27 -13.46 2.27
N GLN A 36 7.31 -12.25 1.73
CA GLN A 36 6.43 -11.15 2.15
C GLN A 36 4.94 -11.51 1.97
N ARG A 37 4.55 -11.98 0.78
CA ARG A 37 3.15 -12.38 0.50
C ARG A 37 2.67 -13.51 1.42
N LEU A 38 3.49 -14.51 1.70
CA LEU A 38 3.13 -15.58 2.64
C LEU A 38 3.05 -15.07 4.08
N THR A 39 3.86 -14.09 4.47
CA THR A 39 3.77 -13.44 5.78
C THR A 39 2.46 -12.66 5.94
N ILE A 40 2.04 -11.94 4.89
CA ILE A 40 0.73 -11.26 4.85
C ILE A 40 -0.40 -12.29 4.93
N ALA A 41 -0.34 -13.37 4.14
CA ALA A 41 -1.34 -14.45 4.20
C ALA A 41 -1.48 -15.02 5.62
N ARG A 42 -0.36 -15.23 6.31
CA ARG A 42 -0.34 -15.70 7.70
C ARG A 42 -1.06 -14.73 8.66
N ALA A 43 -0.91 -13.43 8.47
CA ALA A 43 -1.61 -12.43 9.27
C ALA A 43 -3.13 -12.44 8.98
N LEU A 44 -3.51 -12.59 7.71
CA LEU A 44 -4.92 -12.58 7.27
C LEU A 44 -5.73 -13.81 7.70
N ILE A 45 -5.09 -14.98 7.92
CA ILE A 45 -5.79 -16.21 8.33
C ILE A 45 -6.61 -16.02 9.62
N LYS A 46 -6.15 -15.16 10.51
CA LYS A 46 -6.80 -14.91 11.81
C LYS A 46 -8.01 -13.98 11.72
N ASN A 47 -8.35 -13.45 10.54
CA ASN A 47 -9.39 -12.43 10.37
C ASN A 47 -9.26 -11.29 11.40
N PRO A 48 -8.13 -10.59 11.46
CA PRO A 48 -7.84 -9.64 12.52
C PRO A 48 -8.77 -8.42 12.44
N GLU A 49 -9.16 -7.87 13.58
CA GLU A 49 -9.82 -6.57 13.66
C GLU A 49 -8.86 -5.42 13.36
N ILE A 50 -7.58 -5.60 13.69
CA ILE A 50 -6.50 -4.64 13.41
C ILE A 50 -5.39 -5.37 12.66
N LEU A 51 -5.05 -4.88 11.47
CA LEU A 51 -3.95 -5.35 10.63
C LEU A 51 -2.89 -4.28 10.51
N ILE A 52 -1.65 -4.60 10.89
CA ILE A 52 -0.51 -3.69 10.74
C ILE A 52 0.42 -4.25 9.67
N LEU A 53 0.65 -3.48 8.63
CA LEU A 53 1.51 -3.78 7.49
C LEU A 53 2.67 -2.78 7.49
N ASP A 54 3.77 -3.15 8.15
CA ASP A 54 4.97 -2.32 8.23
C ASP A 54 5.94 -2.70 7.11
N ASP A 55 6.13 -1.78 6.17
CA ASP A 55 6.95 -1.92 4.95
C ASP A 55 6.74 -3.25 4.19
N SER A 56 5.54 -3.80 4.34
CA SER A 56 5.21 -5.16 3.88
C SER A 56 5.07 -5.30 2.36
N ALA A 57 5.19 -4.20 1.61
CA ALA A 57 5.16 -4.18 0.15
C ALA A 57 6.50 -3.84 -0.50
N SER A 58 7.57 -3.62 0.27
CA SER A 58 8.87 -3.15 -0.24
C SER A 58 9.52 -4.09 -1.27
N ALA A 59 9.36 -5.41 -1.11
CA ALA A 59 9.87 -6.42 -2.04
C ALA A 59 8.83 -6.84 -3.11
N LEU A 60 7.66 -6.18 -3.18
CA LEU A 60 6.65 -6.44 -4.19
C LEU A 60 6.83 -5.53 -5.41
N ASP A 61 6.57 -6.09 -6.59
CA ASP A 61 6.40 -5.28 -7.80
C ASP A 61 5.09 -4.47 -7.73
N PHE A 62 4.97 -3.44 -8.56
CA PHE A 62 3.84 -2.50 -8.52
C PHE A 62 2.48 -3.18 -8.79
N ALA A 63 2.43 -4.17 -9.69
CA ALA A 63 1.20 -4.87 -10.03
C ALA A 63 0.71 -5.74 -8.86
N THR A 64 1.62 -6.48 -8.24
CA THR A 64 1.32 -7.30 -7.05
C THR A 64 0.91 -6.44 -5.85
N ASP A 65 1.58 -5.31 -5.61
CA ASP A 65 1.22 -4.37 -4.55
C ASP A 65 -0.19 -3.77 -4.79
N ALA A 66 -0.51 -3.36 -6.02
CA ALA A 66 -1.83 -2.85 -6.36
C ALA A 66 -2.94 -3.90 -6.19
N ALA A 67 -2.68 -5.15 -6.61
CA ALA A 67 -3.62 -6.26 -6.43
C ALA A 67 -3.84 -6.61 -4.95
N LEU A 68 -2.77 -6.60 -4.15
CA LEU A 68 -2.85 -6.78 -2.70
C LEU A 68 -3.73 -5.70 -2.05
N ARG A 69 -3.49 -4.42 -2.36
CA ARG A 69 -4.30 -3.32 -1.82
C ARG A 69 -5.77 -3.45 -2.19
N LYS A 70 -6.06 -3.79 -3.44
CA LYS A 70 -7.44 -4.04 -3.88
C LYS A 70 -8.10 -5.16 -3.06
N SER A 71 -7.36 -6.23 -2.77
CA SER A 71 -7.87 -7.32 -1.93
C SER A 71 -8.08 -6.88 -0.48
N LEU A 72 -7.17 -6.07 0.09
CA LEU A 72 -7.31 -5.54 1.44
C LEU A 72 -8.52 -4.60 1.59
N HIS A 73 -8.84 -3.83 0.56
CA HIS A 73 -10.05 -3.00 0.53
C HIS A 73 -11.34 -3.80 0.72
N THR A 74 -11.38 -5.07 0.31
CA THR A 74 -12.53 -5.94 0.55
C THR A 74 -12.71 -6.34 2.01
N LEU A 75 -11.66 -6.18 2.83
CA LEU A 75 -11.69 -6.42 4.29
C LEU A 75 -12.18 -5.21 5.10
N SER A 76 -12.22 -4.03 4.49
CA SER A 76 -12.36 -2.72 5.18
C SER A 76 -13.58 -2.60 6.10
N HIS A 77 -14.63 -3.39 5.88
CA HIS A 77 -15.82 -3.37 6.74
C HIS A 77 -15.64 -4.05 8.11
N LYS A 78 -14.52 -4.77 8.32
CA LYS A 78 -14.28 -5.53 9.56
C LYS A 78 -12.86 -5.37 10.12
N THR A 79 -11.93 -4.79 9.34
CA THR A 79 -10.51 -4.71 9.70
C THR A 79 -10.01 -3.29 9.56
N THR A 80 -9.48 -2.72 10.64
CA THR A 80 -8.73 -1.47 10.58
C THR A 80 -7.30 -1.80 10.13
N THR A 81 -6.88 -1.26 8.97
CA THR A 81 -5.56 -1.52 8.41
C THR A 81 -4.63 -0.32 8.61
N PHE A 82 -3.52 -0.53 9.30
CA PHE A 82 -2.40 0.41 9.37
C PHE A 82 -1.37 0.01 8.32
N LEU A 83 -1.12 0.89 7.37
CA LEU A 83 -0.13 0.69 6.33
C LEU A 83 1.03 1.68 6.52
N VAL A 84 2.19 1.17 6.89
CA VAL A 84 3.43 1.96 6.95
C VAL A 84 4.19 1.74 5.65
N SER A 85 4.43 2.81 4.90
CA SER A 85 5.12 2.73 3.62
C SER A 85 5.79 4.05 3.27
N GLN A 86 6.95 3.96 2.62
CA GLN A 86 7.60 5.09 1.97
C GLN A 86 7.11 5.30 0.52
N ARG A 87 6.29 4.38 0.00
CA ARG A 87 5.72 4.48 -1.35
C ARG A 87 4.42 5.27 -1.32
N SER A 88 4.45 6.48 -1.84
CA SER A 88 3.26 7.34 -1.92
C SER A 88 2.11 6.70 -2.72
N SER A 89 2.42 5.88 -3.73
CA SER A 89 1.42 5.11 -4.47
C SER A 89 0.63 4.14 -3.59
N SER A 90 1.24 3.61 -2.54
CA SER A 90 0.60 2.64 -1.64
C SER A 90 -0.37 3.29 -0.65
N ILE A 91 -0.09 4.53 -0.22
CA ILE A 91 -0.87 5.24 0.80
C ILE A 91 -1.89 6.23 0.24
N ARG A 92 -1.79 6.60 -1.05
CA ARG A 92 -2.61 7.63 -1.70
C ARG A 92 -4.13 7.42 -1.55
N GLN A 93 -4.57 6.17 -1.46
CA GLN A 93 -5.99 5.80 -1.35
C GLN A 93 -6.43 5.51 0.07
N ALA A 94 -5.59 5.75 1.08
CA ALA A 94 -5.96 5.55 2.47
C ALA A 94 -7.01 6.59 2.89
N ASP A 95 -7.92 6.18 3.78
CA ASP A 95 -8.96 7.06 4.34
C ASP A 95 -8.35 8.18 5.19
N LEU A 96 -7.22 7.87 5.86
CA LEU A 96 -6.45 8.82 6.65
C LEU A 96 -4.96 8.53 6.47
N ILE A 97 -4.19 9.58 6.18
CA ILE A 97 -2.74 9.54 6.10
C ILE A 97 -2.16 10.33 7.27
N LEU A 98 -1.24 9.72 8.00
CA LEU A 98 -0.44 10.39 9.02
C LEU A 98 0.97 10.59 8.48
N VAL A 99 1.45 11.83 8.47
CA VAL A 99 2.79 12.18 8.02
C VAL A 99 3.66 12.42 9.23
N LEU A 100 4.69 11.57 9.38
CA LEU A 100 5.66 11.68 10.46
C LEU A 100 6.96 12.29 9.90
N ASP A 101 7.50 13.26 10.61
CA ASP A 101 8.76 13.92 10.31
C ASP A 101 9.53 14.13 11.62
N ASP A 102 10.77 13.69 11.68
CA ASP A 102 11.61 13.73 12.90
C ASP A 102 10.89 13.26 14.18
N GLY A 103 10.11 12.18 14.09
CA GLY A 103 9.39 11.61 15.22
C GLY A 103 8.16 12.41 15.68
N THR A 104 7.78 13.46 14.94
CA THR A 104 6.60 14.28 15.21
C THR A 104 5.55 14.15 14.11
N LEU A 105 4.28 14.40 14.43
CA LEU A 105 3.19 14.42 13.46
C LEU A 105 3.23 15.75 12.69
N ALA A 106 3.73 15.73 11.45
CA ALA A 106 3.81 16.87 10.57
C ALA A 106 2.50 17.20 9.85
N GLY A 107 1.61 16.21 9.68
CA GLY A 107 0.31 16.41 9.05
C GLY A 107 -0.56 15.17 9.11
N GLN A 108 -1.88 15.39 9.00
CA GLN A 108 -2.86 14.31 8.90
C GLN A 108 -4.00 14.72 7.97
N GLY A 109 -4.57 13.77 7.25
CA GLY A 109 -5.68 13.99 6.32
C GLY A 109 -5.65 13.03 5.15
N THR A 110 -6.49 13.30 4.17
CA THR A 110 -6.50 12.60 2.87
C THR A 110 -5.33 13.07 2.00
N HIS A 111 -5.06 12.34 0.93
CA HIS A 111 -4.05 12.72 -0.06
C HIS A 111 -4.25 14.16 -0.57
N GLU A 112 -5.48 14.53 -0.93
CA GLU A 112 -5.79 15.85 -1.47
C GLU A 112 -5.61 16.98 -0.45
N GLU A 113 -5.97 16.74 0.81
CA GLU A 113 -5.79 17.69 1.90
C GLU A 113 -4.31 17.91 2.20
N LEU A 114 -3.54 16.83 2.26
CA LEU A 114 -2.10 16.90 2.55
C LEU A 114 -1.30 17.53 1.42
N LEU A 115 -1.70 17.36 0.17
CA LEU A 115 -1.09 18.10 -0.95
C LEU A 115 -1.25 19.61 -0.79
N LYS A 116 -2.33 20.08 -0.16
CA LYS A 116 -2.57 21.51 0.07
C LYS A 116 -1.87 22.02 1.32
N SER A 117 -1.90 21.24 2.41
CA SER A 117 -1.55 21.73 3.76
C SER A 117 -0.20 21.25 4.29
N CYS A 118 0.38 20.17 3.77
CA CYS A 118 1.56 19.54 4.35
C CYS A 118 2.77 19.57 3.40
N ALA A 119 3.76 20.41 3.71
CA ALA A 119 4.97 20.54 2.89
C ALA A 119 5.80 19.23 2.85
N PRO A 120 6.09 18.55 3.97
CA PRO A 120 6.81 17.28 3.96
C PRO A 120 6.12 16.21 3.10
N TYR A 121 4.79 16.14 3.15
CA TYR A 121 4.03 15.21 2.30
C TYR A 121 4.22 15.50 0.81
N ARG A 122 4.14 16.79 0.42
CA ARG A 122 4.36 17.21 -0.97
C ARG A 122 5.75 16.85 -1.47
N GLU A 123 6.77 17.06 -0.65
CA GLU A 123 8.15 16.72 -1.01
C GLU A 123 8.32 15.23 -1.28
N ILE A 124 7.83 14.39 -0.37
CA ILE A 124 7.86 12.93 -0.51
C ILE A 124 7.08 12.50 -1.76
N PHE A 125 5.87 13.02 -1.95
CA PHE A 125 5.01 12.64 -3.07
C PHE A 125 5.63 13.03 -4.40
N PHE A 126 6.03 14.29 -4.57
CA PHE A 126 6.56 14.78 -5.83
C PHE A 126 7.98 14.29 -6.15
N SER A 127 8.73 13.81 -5.16
CA SER A 127 9.99 13.10 -5.43
C SER A 127 9.76 11.80 -6.20
N GLN A 128 8.61 11.14 -5.98
CA GLN A 128 8.22 9.89 -6.65
C GLN A 128 7.40 10.14 -7.93
N PHE A 129 6.70 11.28 -8.02
CA PHE A 129 5.82 11.65 -9.14
C PHE A 129 6.15 13.05 -9.68
N PRO A 130 7.31 13.25 -10.34
CA PRO A 130 7.74 14.57 -10.80
C PRO A 130 6.81 15.18 -11.86
N ASP A 131 6.12 14.38 -12.66
CA ASP A 131 5.18 14.88 -13.65
C ASP A 131 3.85 15.38 -12.99
N GLU A 132 3.46 14.83 -11.87
CA GLU A 132 2.33 15.35 -11.10
C GLU A 132 2.67 16.69 -10.43
N ARG A 133 3.93 16.92 -10.08
CA ARG A 133 4.39 18.23 -9.60
C ARG A 133 4.16 19.34 -10.62
N LYS A 134 4.55 19.11 -11.88
CA LYS A 134 4.35 20.09 -12.96
C LYS A 134 2.88 20.47 -13.14
N LYS A 135 1.99 19.48 -13.06
CA LYS A 135 0.55 19.68 -13.14
C LYS A 135 0.03 20.49 -11.93
N TYR A 136 0.48 20.14 -10.74
CA TYR A 136 0.12 20.82 -9.51
C TYR A 136 0.55 22.28 -9.53
N ASP A 137 1.80 22.57 -9.91
CA ASP A 137 2.35 23.93 -10.00
C ASP A 137 1.59 24.76 -11.06
N ALA A 138 1.24 24.15 -12.20
CA ALA A 138 0.42 24.80 -13.23
C ALA A 138 -0.98 25.19 -12.73
N MET A 139 -1.64 24.29 -11.96
CA MET A 139 -2.95 24.55 -11.38
C MET A 139 -2.93 25.66 -10.31
N GLN A 140 -1.87 25.73 -9.50
CA GLN A 140 -1.68 26.79 -8.53
C GLN A 140 -1.55 28.17 -9.20
N ASN A 141 -0.88 28.22 -10.34
CA ASN A 141 -0.69 29.46 -11.10
C ASN A 141 -1.94 29.93 -11.85
N THR A 142 -2.89 29.03 -12.17
CA THR A 142 -4.14 29.36 -12.87
C THR A 142 -5.32 29.62 -11.94
N GLY A 143 -5.18 29.36 -10.63
CA GLY A 143 -6.25 29.55 -9.64
C GLY A 143 -7.39 28.52 -9.74
N GLU A 144 -7.27 27.49 -10.59
CA GLU A 144 -8.23 26.39 -10.73
C GLU A 144 -7.87 25.24 -9.78
N LEU A 145 -8.67 25.08 -8.71
CA LEU A 145 -8.62 23.89 -7.87
C LEU A 145 -9.19 22.68 -8.64
N PRO A 146 -8.56 21.49 -8.61
CA PRO A 146 -9.07 20.33 -9.32
C PRO A 146 -10.43 19.93 -8.77
N ALA A 147 -11.44 19.89 -9.66
CA ALA A 147 -12.74 19.30 -9.38
C ALA A 147 -12.55 17.79 -9.09
N LYS A 148 -13.34 17.27 -8.13
CA LYS A 148 -13.40 15.84 -7.76
C LYS A 148 -13.34 14.95 -9.01
N GLY A 149 -12.36 14.05 -9.05
CA GLY A 149 -12.19 13.11 -10.14
C GLY A 149 -13.46 12.28 -10.35
N LYS A 150 -14.08 12.44 -11.53
CA LYS A 150 -15.08 11.48 -11.99
C LYS A 150 -14.40 10.15 -12.24
N GLU A 151 -14.91 9.13 -11.59
CA GLU A 151 -14.62 7.74 -11.88
C GLU A 151 -14.81 7.49 -13.39
N ALA A 152 -13.74 7.10 -14.06
CA ALA A 152 -13.84 6.54 -15.39
C ALA A 152 -14.32 5.09 -15.25
N ASN A 153 -15.64 4.91 -15.35
CA ASN A 153 -16.27 3.65 -15.71
C ASN A 153 -15.96 3.38 -17.19
N SER A 154 -15.18 2.38 -17.48
CA SER A 154 -15.28 1.54 -18.68
C SER A 154 -14.44 0.28 -18.47
#